data_d79418d35477e3bab2a5dc732a569549
#
_entry.id   d79418d35477e3bab2a5dc732a569549
#
_cell.length_a   1.000
_cell.length_b   1.000
_cell.length_c   1.000
_cell.angle_alpha   90.00
_cell.angle_beta   90.00
_cell.angle_gamma   90.00
#
_symmetry.space_group_name_H-M   'P 1'
#
loop_
_entity.id
_entity.type
_entity.pdbx_description
1 polymer ?
#
loop_
_entity_poly.entity_id
_entity_poly.type
_entity_poly.pdbx_seq_one_letter_code
_entity_poly.pdbx_strand_id
1 'polypeptide(L)'
;TSLPNEMFPVDAFKEAFNAVLDREKGGAFRYMDSMGYAPLREQLCRYLMNYGIKTSPENVQIISGAQQGIDIISKAMLRYGDVVFVEKPTFYGAAGAFLSRGGKLIEIPLEEDGMDMVILENFLKLYHPRFIYMMAYYQTPTGISYSMEKKRRLLELAEKYDTYIIEEDDFYDFHYDKEPIVPLKALDYKNRVIYIKSFSKILMPGLRMGLIVL
;
A
#
# COMPACT_ATOMS: atom_id res chain seq x y z
N THR A 1 8.45 16.75 1.00
CA THR A 1 9.86 16.89 1.45
C THR A 1 10.67 15.77 0.85
N SER A 2 11.70 16.11 0.07
CA SER A 2 12.69 15.16 -0.48
C SER A 2 13.88 15.06 0.47
N LEU A 3 14.58 13.90 0.45
CA LEU A 3 15.87 13.77 1.11
C LEU A 3 16.90 14.75 0.50
N PRO A 4 17.93 15.19 1.25
CA PRO A 4 19.05 15.92 0.71
C PRO A 4 19.75 15.13 -0.41
N ASN A 5 20.23 15.84 -1.44
CA ASN A 5 20.83 15.20 -2.63
C ASN A 5 22.00 14.25 -2.30
N GLU A 6 22.73 14.57 -1.24
CA GLU A 6 23.93 13.84 -0.80
C GLU A 6 23.59 12.47 -0.20
N MET A 7 22.32 12.26 0.19
CA MET A 7 21.86 10.98 0.76
C MET A 7 21.49 9.95 -0.31
N PHE A 8 21.40 10.34 -1.58
CA PHE A 8 21.08 9.37 -2.63
C PHE A 8 22.30 8.54 -3.02
N PRO A 9 22.19 7.19 -3.06
CA PRO A 9 23.31 6.28 -3.33
C PRO A 9 23.63 6.22 -4.84
N VAL A 10 24.10 7.34 -5.41
CA VAL A 10 24.30 7.53 -6.86
C VAL A 10 25.23 6.46 -7.46
N ASP A 11 26.34 6.13 -6.77
CA ASP A 11 27.32 5.19 -7.31
C ASP A 11 26.78 3.76 -7.33
N ALA A 12 26.06 3.33 -6.31
CA ALA A 12 25.38 2.03 -6.30
C ALA A 12 24.36 1.92 -7.44
N PHE A 13 23.64 3.01 -7.75
CA PHE A 13 22.71 3.04 -8.88
C PHE A 13 23.43 2.98 -10.23
N LYS A 14 24.57 3.66 -10.39
CA LYS A 14 25.39 3.55 -11.62
C LYS A 14 25.85 2.11 -11.84
N GLU A 15 26.38 1.47 -10.80
CA GLU A 15 26.81 0.07 -10.88
C GLU A 15 25.66 -0.86 -11.28
N ALA A 16 24.49 -0.73 -10.60
CA ALA A 16 23.33 -1.54 -10.90
C ALA A 16 22.81 -1.30 -12.33
N PHE A 17 22.80 -0.05 -12.78
CA PHE A 17 22.37 0.32 -14.14
C PHE A 17 23.30 -0.27 -15.19
N ASN A 18 24.60 -0.13 -15.01
CA ASN A 18 25.61 -0.68 -15.92
C ASN A 18 25.50 -2.21 -15.97
N ALA A 19 25.40 -2.87 -14.81
CA ALA A 19 25.24 -4.32 -14.76
C ALA A 19 24.00 -4.82 -15.51
N VAL A 20 22.87 -4.11 -15.42
CA VAL A 20 21.67 -4.42 -16.19
C VAL A 20 21.90 -4.23 -17.68
N LEU A 21 22.48 -3.12 -18.10
CA LEU A 21 22.76 -2.83 -19.50
C LEU A 21 23.74 -3.83 -20.12
N ASP A 22 24.78 -4.22 -19.37
CA ASP A 22 25.76 -5.20 -19.81
C ASP A 22 25.15 -6.59 -20.00
N ARG A 23 24.22 -6.98 -19.10
CA ARG A 23 23.53 -8.27 -19.15
C ARG A 23 22.45 -8.33 -20.21
N GLU A 24 21.54 -7.36 -20.20
CA GLU A 24 20.34 -7.33 -21.05
C GLU A 24 20.57 -6.68 -22.40
N LYS A 25 21.60 -5.82 -22.52
CA LYS A 25 21.90 -5.02 -23.71
C LYS A 25 20.64 -4.30 -24.21
N GLY A 26 20.34 -4.37 -25.50
CA GLY A 26 19.11 -3.79 -26.07
C GLY A 26 17.80 -4.38 -25.55
N GLY A 27 17.84 -5.53 -24.89
CA GLY A 27 16.67 -6.15 -24.23
C GLY A 27 16.10 -5.28 -23.11
N ALA A 28 16.96 -4.55 -22.38
CA ALA A 28 16.54 -3.66 -21.29
C ALA A 28 15.55 -2.55 -21.73
N PHE A 29 15.50 -2.24 -23.04
CA PHE A 29 14.65 -1.16 -23.59
C PHE A 29 13.37 -1.67 -24.25
N ARG A 30 13.09 -2.97 -24.18
CA ARG A 30 11.87 -3.54 -24.76
C ARG A 30 10.68 -3.36 -23.85
N TYR A 31 9.50 -3.38 -24.46
CA TYR A 31 8.26 -3.52 -23.68
C TYR A 31 8.28 -4.83 -22.89
N MET A 32 7.88 -4.75 -21.63
CA MET A 32 7.75 -5.88 -20.73
C MET A 32 6.28 -6.19 -20.47
N ASP A 33 6.02 -7.22 -19.67
CA ASP A 33 4.70 -7.57 -19.15
C ASP A 33 4.06 -6.35 -18.48
N SER A 34 2.75 -6.19 -18.63
CA SER A 34 1.97 -5.11 -17.97
C SER A 34 2.05 -5.17 -16.45
N MET A 35 2.28 -6.34 -15.87
CA MET A 35 2.52 -6.51 -14.44
C MET A 35 3.92 -6.08 -14.02
N GLY A 36 4.82 -5.84 -14.95
CA GLY A 36 6.21 -5.48 -14.71
C GLY A 36 7.17 -6.65 -14.87
N TYR A 37 8.47 -6.36 -14.81
CA TYR A 37 9.57 -7.28 -15.04
C TYR A 37 9.53 -8.48 -14.09
N ALA A 38 9.36 -9.68 -14.63
CA ALA A 38 9.16 -10.90 -13.84
C ALA A 38 10.25 -11.18 -12.79
N PRO A 39 11.58 -11.06 -13.13
CA PRO A 39 12.62 -11.26 -12.11
C PRO A 39 12.54 -10.24 -10.95
N LEU A 40 12.07 -9.02 -11.20
CA LEU A 40 11.87 -8.04 -10.13
C LEU A 40 10.69 -8.45 -9.24
N ARG A 41 9.58 -8.94 -9.81
CA ARG A 41 8.44 -9.43 -9.04
C ARG A 41 8.83 -10.61 -8.13
N GLU A 42 9.69 -11.52 -8.60
CA GLU A 42 10.24 -12.61 -7.79
C GLU A 42 11.09 -12.08 -6.61
N GLN A 43 11.95 -11.10 -6.84
CA GLN A 43 12.75 -10.48 -5.77
C GLN A 43 11.87 -9.72 -4.78
N LEU A 44 10.82 -9.05 -5.25
CA LEU A 44 9.86 -8.37 -4.39
C LEU A 44 9.09 -9.37 -3.50
N CYS A 45 8.75 -10.56 -4.00
CA CYS A 45 8.18 -11.61 -3.15
C CYS A 45 9.13 -12.02 -2.02
N ARG A 46 10.44 -12.16 -2.30
CA ARG A 46 11.45 -12.45 -1.26
C ARG A 46 11.60 -11.31 -0.26
N TYR A 47 11.61 -10.07 -0.74
CA TYR A 47 11.64 -8.88 0.11
C TYR A 47 10.42 -8.83 1.07
N LEU A 48 9.23 -9.09 0.55
CA LEU A 48 7.97 -9.09 1.32
C LEU A 48 7.92 -10.19 2.39
N MET A 49 8.64 -11.30 2.21
CA MET A 49 8.76 -12.34 3.24
C MET A 49 9.38 -11.84 4.54
N ASN A 50 10.26 -10.81 4.48
CA ASN A 50 10.84 -10.20 5.68
C ASN A 50 9.77 -9.54 6.58
N TYR A 51 8.63 -9.18 6.01
CA TYR A 51 7.46 -8.60 6.70
C TYR A 51 6.37 -9.63 6.97
N GLY A 52 6.62 -10.91 6.70
CA GLY A 52 5.64 -11.98 6.88
C GLY A 52 4.57 -12.04 5.77
N ILE A 53 4.68 -11.23 4.73
CA ILE A 53 3.77 -11.27 3.58
C ILE A 53 4.22 -12.40 2.63
N LYS A 54 3.41 -13.46 2.58
CA LYS A 54 3.63 -14.59 1.67
C LYS A 54 2.80 -14.39 0.41
N THR A 55 3.46 -14.24 -0.72
CA THR A 55 2.80 -14.03 -2.03
C THR A 55 3.60 -14.69 -3.14
N SER A 56 3.01 -14.76 -4.33
CA SER A 56 3.66 -15.25 -5.56
C SER A 56 3.79 -14.12 -6.58
N PRO A 57 4.71 -14.24 -7.57
CA PRO A 57 4.93 -13.19 -8.57
C PRO A 57 3.68 -12.81 -9.38
N GLU A 58 2.72 -13.74 -9.52
CA GLU A 58 1.46 -13.51 -10.23
C GLU A 58 0.52 -12.55 -9.48
N ASN A 59 0.69 -12.42 -8.16
CA ASN A 59 -0.08 -11.53 -7.31
C ASN A 59 0.63 -10.18 -7.07
N VAL A 60 1.78 -9.95 -7.70
CA VAL A 60 2.55 -8.71 -7.56
C VAL A 60 2.46 -7.90 -8.85
N GLN A 61 1.92 -6.68 -8.73
CA GLN A 61 1.90 -5.69 -9.81
C GLN A 61 2.89 -4.58 -9.49
N ILE A 62 3.84 -4.31 -10.38
CA ILE A 62 4.74 -3.15 -10.28
C ILE A 62 3.99 -1.90 -10.73
N ILE A 63 4.15 -0.81 -9.97
CA ILE A 63 3.47 0.46 -10.18
C ILE A 63 4.45 1.64 -10.10
N SER A 64 4.03 2.78 -10.65
CA SER A 64 4.78 4.03 -10.62
C SER A 64 4.52 4.84 -9.34
N GLY A 65 4.83 4.22 -8.18
CA GLY A 65 4.55 4.76 -6.84
C GLY A 65 3.12 4.52 -6.36
N ALA A 66 2.88 4.67 -5.04
CA ALA A 66 1.60 4.35 -4.42
C ALA A 66 0.41 5.09 -5.03
N GLN A 67 0.56 6.36 -5.41
CA GLN A 67 -0.51 7.14 -6.03
C GLN A 67 -1.07 6.49 -7.30
N GLN A 68 -0.21 5.87 -8.14
CA GLN A 68 -0.69 5.11 -9.30
C GLN A 68 -1.43 3.85 -8.85
N GLY A 69 -0.94 3.16 -7.82
CA GLY A 69 -1.61 1.99 -7.26
C GLY A 69 -3.03 2.31 -6.78
N ILE A 70 -3.17 3.38 -6.02
CA ILE A 70 -4.46 3.88 -5.56
C ILE A 70 -5.39 4.20 -6.74
N ASP A 71 -4.88 4.89 -7.78
CA ASP A 71 -5.68 5.22 -8.97
C ASP A 71 -6.10 3.97 -9.74
N ILE A 72 -5.22 2.98 -9.93
CA ILE A 72 -5.53 1.70 -10.59
C ILE A 72 -6.62 0.94 -9.82
N ILE A 73 -6.47 0.81 -8.49
CA ILE A 73 -7.46 0.13 -7.64
C ILE A 73 -8.79 0.87 -7.69
N SER A 74 -8.75 2.19 -7.62
CA SER A 74 -9.96 3.03 -7.74
C SER A 74 -10.68 2.77 -9.06
N LYS A 75 -9.94 2.72 -10.18
CA LYS A 75 -10.50 2.42 -11.52
C LYS A 75 -11.09 1.02 -11.60
N ALA A 76 -10.44 0.05 -11.00
CA ALA A 76 -10.86 -1.35 -11.06
C ALA A 76 -12.07 -1.64 -10.18
N MET A 77 -12.16 -1.01 -9.01
CA MET A 77 -13.12 -1.38 -7.98
C MET A 77 -14.28 -0.41 -7.80
N LEU A 78 -14.11 0.90 -8.08
CA LEU A 78 -15.15 1.91 -7.82
C LEU A 78 -16.04 2.16 -9.02
N ARG A 79 -17.33 2.24 -8.74
CA ARG A 79 -18.36 2.82 -9.61
C ARG A 79 -18.80 4.16 -9.02
N TYR A 80 -19.39 4.99 -9.85
CA TYR A 80 -19.98 6.27 -9.39
C TYR A 80 -21.00 6.04 -8.27
N GLY A 81 -20.79 6.73 -7.16
CA GLY A 81 -21.66 6.64 -5.97
C GLY A 81 -21.28 5.57 -4.95
N ASP A 82 -20.31 4.67 -5.25
CA ASP A 82 -19.82 3.69 -4.29
C ASP A 82 -19.22 4.38 -3.04
N VAL A 83 -19.43 3.76 -1.89
CA VAL A 83 -18.91 4.26 -0.61
C VAL A 83 -17.51 3.71 -0.37
N VAL A 84 -16.63 4.56 0.10
CA VAL A 84 -15.27 4.23 0.57
C VAL A 84 -15.12 4.74 1.99
N PHE A 85 -14.67 3.88 2.89
CA PHE A 85 -14.29 4.30 4.24
C PHE A 85 -12.82 4.71 4.25
N VAL A 86 -12.55 5.84 4.90
CA VAL A 86 -11.20 6.38 5.05
C VAL A 86 -10.97 6.81 6.49
N GLU A 87 -9.73 6.88 6.91
CA GLU A 87 -9.32 7.43 8.20
C GLU A 87 -9.67 8.93 8.29
N LYS A 88 -9.88 9.42 9.51
CA LYS A 88 -10.06 10.85 9.80
C LYS A 88 -9.01 11.34 10.80
N PRO A 89 -8.03 12.13 10.34
CA PRO A 89 -7.74 12.54 8.95
C PRO A 89 -7.13 11.42 8.11
N THR A 90 -7.14 11.57 6.77
CA THR A 90 -6.57 10.61 5.82
C THR A 90 -5.59 11.28 4.85
N PHE A 91 -4.82 10.49 4.11
CA PHE A 91 -3.93 10.98 3.07
C PHE A 91 -4.74 11.59 1.92
N TYR A 92 -4.51 12.88 1.65
CA TYR A 92 -5.28 13.64 0.66
C TYR A 92 -5.17 13.10 -0.77
N GLY A 93 -4.03 12.48 -1.12
CA GLY A 93 -3.81 11.88 -2.44
C GLY A 93 -4.72 10.70 -2.72
N ALA A 94 -4.97 9.87 -1.70
CA ALA A 94 -5.93 8.76 -1.78
C ALA A 94 -7.37 9.29 -1.85
N ALA A 95 -7.74 10.21 -0.96
CA ALA A 95 -9.05 10.84 -0.97
C ALA A 95 -9.38 11.46 -2.34
N GLY A 96 -8.44 12.21 -2.92
CA GLY A 96 -8.59 12.80 -4.26
C GLY A 96 -8.79 11.77 -5.37
N ALA A 97 -8.08 10.64 -5.33
CA ALA A 97 -8.24 9.57 -6.31
C ALA A 97 -9.64 8.93 -6.22
N PHE A 98 -10.12 8.63 -5.01
CA PHE A 98 -11.46 8.05 -4.83
C PHE A 98 -12.57 9.02 -5.26
N LEU A 99 -12.49 10.30 -4.86
CA LEU A 99 -13.43 11.34 -5.27
C LEU A 99 -13.46 11.53 -6.79
N SER A 100 -12.30 11.47 -7.45
CA SER A 100 -12.21 11.62 -8.92
C SER A 100 -12.95 10.52 -9.68
N ARG A 101 -13.22 9.38 -9.04
CA ARG A 101 -14.02 8.27 -9.58
C ARG A 101 -15.49 8.34 -9.17
N GLY A 102 -15.91 9.42 -8.52
CA GLY A 102 -17.28 9.59 -8.02
C GLY A 102 -17.56 8.78 -6.74
N GLY A 103 -16.52 8.29 -6.07
CA GLY A 103 -16.66 7.64 -4.76
C GLY A 103 -17.15 8.62 -3.69
N LYS A 104 -17.92 8.12 -2.74
CA LYS A 104 -18.39 8.85 -1.57
C LYS A 104 -17.55 8.46 -0.36
N LEU A 105 -16.79 9.41 0.19
CA LEU A 105 -15.97 9.15 1.35
C LEU A 105 -16.78 9.25 2.64
N ILE A 106 -16.62 8.25 3.49
CA ILE A 106 -17.09 8.27 4.87
C ILE A 106 -15.86 8.15 5.76
N GLU A 107 -15.68 9.16 6.60
CA GLU A 107 -14.53 9.27 7.48
C GLU A 107 -14.78 8.52 8.79
N ILE A 108 -13.83 7.66 9.17
CA ILE A 108 -13.83 6.93 10.44
C ILE A 108 -12.81 7.62 11.37
N PRO A 109 -13.21 8.10 12.55
CA PRO A 109 -12.29 8.71 13.49
C PRO A 109 -11.13 7.81 13.87
N LEU A 110 -9.93 8.41 14.05
CA LEU A 110 -8.77 7.74 14.61
C LEU A 110 -8.74 7.95 16.13
N GLU A 111 -8.43 6.89 16.84
CA GLU A 111 -7.98 6.88 18.23
C GLU A 111 -6.44 6.83 18.27
N GLU A 112 -5.84 6.73 19.45
CA GLU A 112 -4.38 6.73 19.60
C GLU A 112 -3.67 5.56 18.92
N ASP A 113 -4.39 4.46 18.68
CA ASP A 113 -3.87 3.20 18.13
C ASP A 113 -4.61 2.68 16.90
N GLY A 114 -5.27 3.55 16.15
CA GLY A 114 -5.97 3.25 14.89
C GLY A 114 -7.43 3.69 14.89
N MET A 115 -8.22 3.25 13.90
CA MET A 115 -9.63 3.60 13.75
C MET A 115 -10.46 3.24 14.99
N ASP A 116 -11.51 4.02 15.27
CA ASP A 116 -12.56 3.65 16.23
C ASP A 116 -13.36 2.45 15.66
N MET A 117 -13.15 1.28 16.25
CA MET A 117 -13.78 0.04 15.78
C MET A 117 -15.28 -0.03 16.04
N VAL A 118 -15.80 0.72 17.02
CA VAL A 118 -17.24 0.78 17.32
C VAL A 118 -17.97 1.60 16.25
N ILE A 119 -17.42 2.77 15.92
CA ILE A 119 -17.95 3.62 14.83
C ILE A 119 -17.81 2.89 13.50
N LEU A 120 -16.66 2.27 13.22
CA LEU A 120 -16.43 1.49 12.00
C LEU A 120 -17.50 0.40 11.84
N GLU A 121 -17.72 -0.44 12.87
CA GLU A 121 -18.71 -1.52 12.78
C GLU A 121 -20.13 -0.98 12.59
N ASN A 122 -20.49 0.10 13.26
CA ASN A 122 -21.80 0.74 13.08
C ASN A 122 -22.00 1.26 11.65
N PHE A 123 -20.96 1.84 11.07
CA PHE A 123 -21.04 2.34 9.70
C PHE A 123 -21.01 1.21 8.66
N LEU A 124 -20.29 0.11 8.91
CA LEU A 124 -20.34 -1.08 8.06
C LEU A 124 -21.74 -1.67 7.95
N LYS A 125 -22.52 -1.65 9.03
CA LYS A 125 -23.94 -2.08 9.02
C LYS A 125 -24.83 -1.22 8.13
N LEU A 126 -24.50 0.08 8.00
CA LEU A 126 -25.34 1.06 7.32
C LEU A 126 -24.99 1.27 5.85
N TYR A 127 -23.69 1.27 5.51
CA TYR A 127 -23.22 1.84 4.25
C TYR A 127 -22.63 0.82 3.26
N HIS A 128 -22.26 -0.38 3.69
CA HIS A 128 -21.66 -1.41 2.84
C HIS A 128 -20.55 -0.87 1.91
N PRO A 129 -19.42 -0.37 2.44
CA PRO A 129 -18.40 0.26 1.62
C PRO A 129 -17.76 -0.74 0.66
N ARG A 130 -17.31 -0.24 -0.49
CA ARG A 130 -16.59 -1.04 -1.46
C ARG A 130 -15.26 -1.53 -0.90
N PHE A 131 -14.58 -0.66 -0.16
CA PHE A 131 -13.37 -0.96 0.60
C PHE A 131 -13.14 0.08 1.71
N ILE A 132 -12.24 -0.29 2.63
CA ILE A 132 -11.70 0.55 3.69
C ILE A 132 -10.26 0.88 3.29
N TYR A 133 -9.89 2.16 3.21
CA TYR A 133 -8.51 2.59 2.98
C TYR A 133 -7.86 3.01 4.30
N MET A 134 -6.62 2.52 4.55
CA MET A 134 -5.90 2.81 5.77
C MET A 134 -4.38 2.70 5.60
N MET A 135 -3.65 3.30 6.55
CA MET A 135 -2.20 3.18 6.72
C MET A 135 -1.89 2.62 8.10
N ALA A 136 -1.44 1.36 8.15
CA ALA A 136 -1.30 0.64 9.43
C ALA A 136 -0.14 1.12 10.29
N TYR A 137 0.87 1.79 9.70
CA TYR A 137 2.04 2.33 10.41
C TYR A 137 2.35 3.75 9.97
N TYR A 138 2.66 4.59 10.98
CA TYR A 138 3.02 5.99 10.78
C TYR A 138 2.05 6.70 9.82
N GLN A 139 0.75 6.53 10.11
CA GLN A 139 -0.35 7.05 9.32
C GLN A 139 -0.15 8.52 8.94
N THR A 140 -0.38 8.84 7.69
CA THR A 140 -0.26 10.21 7.20
C THR A 140 -1.64 10.89 7.24
N PRO A 141 -1.81 12.01 8.00
CA PRO A 141 -0.74 12.86 8.55
C PRO A 141 -0.45 12.69 10.05
N THR A 142 -1.05 11.74 10.76
CA THR A 142 -1.06 11.72 12.23
C THR A 142 0.17 11.07 12.86
N GLY A 143 0.86 10.17 12.14
CA GLY A 143 1.94 9.35 12.67
C GLY A 143 1.47 8.16 13.54
N ILE A 144 0.16 7.97 13.69
CA ILE A 144 -0.40 6.85 14.48
C ILE A 144 -0.05 5.51 13.84
N SER A 145 0.22 4.51 14.66
CA SER A 145 0.37 3.11 14.24
C SER A 145 -0.71 2.25 14.88
N TYR A 146 -1.28 1.33 14.10
CA TYR A 146 -2.36 0.47 14.57
C TYR A 146 -1.85 -0.60 15.55
N SER A 147 -2.57 -0.79 16.66
CA SER A 147 -2.35 -1.90 17.57
C SER A 147 -2.68 -3.24 16.89
N MET A 148 -2.06 -4.32 17.39
CA MET A 148 -2.37 -5.68 16.91
C MET A 148 -3.82 -6.08 17.14
N GLU A 149 -4.43 -5.59 18.22
CA GLU A 149 -5.84 -5.80 18.52
C GLU A 149 -6.73 -5.19 17.44
N LYS A 150 -6.52 -3.92 17.11
CA LYS A 150 -7.29 -3.24 16.06
C LYS A 150 -7.07 -3.82 14.67
N LYS A 151 -5.85 -4.26 14.34
CA LYS A 151 -5.57 -4.96 13.09
C LYS A 151 -6.40 -6.24 12.95
N ARG A 152 -6.41 -7.09 14.00
CA ARG A 152 -7.22 -8.30 14.02
C ARG A 152 -8.71 -7.98 13.91
N ARG A 153 -9.17 -7.01 14.70
CA ARG A 153 -10.57 -6.59 14.67
C ARG A 153 -10.99 -6.06 13.30
N LEU A 154 -10.14 -5.28 12.64
CA LEU A 154 -10.39 -4.78 11.30
C LEU A 154 -10.56 -5.91 10.26
N LEU A 155 -9.70 -6.94 10.32
CA LEU A 155 -9.82 -8.14 9.45
C LEU A 155 -11.11 -8.93 9.71
N GLU A 156 -11.49 -9.13 10.98
CA GLU A 156 -12.76 -9.77 11.35
C GLU A 156 -13.96 -9.00 10.78
N LEU A 157 -13.95 -7.68 10.90
CA LEU A 157 -15.02 -6.82 10.38
C LEU A 157 -15.05 -6.85 8.85
N ALA A 158 -13.91 -6.83 8.19
CA ALA A 158 -13.83 -6.92 6.73
C ALA A 158 -14.38 -8.26 6.21
N GLU A 159 -14.10 -9.38 6.91
CA GLU A 159 -14.69 -10.67 6.59
C GLU A 159 -16.20 -10.69 6.85
N LYS A 160 -16.62 -10.24 8.03
CA LYS A 160 -18.03 -10.24 8.46
C LYS A 160 -18.95 -9.44 7.53
N TYR A 161 -18.46 -8.30 7.02
CA TYR A 161 -19.24 -7.38 6.20
C TYR A 161 -18.88 -7.43 4.70
N ASP A 162 -18.12 -8.45 4.28
CA ASP A 162 -17.74 -8.70 2.89
C ASP A 162 -17.13 -7.46 2.19
N THR A 163 -16.22 -6.77 2.87
CA THR A 163 -15.53 -5.61 2.34
C THR A 163 -14.03 -5.87 2.17
N TYR A 164 -13.37 -5.14 1.29
CA TYR A 164 -11.92 -5.18 1.13
C TYR A 164 -11.25 -4.10 1.98
N ILE A 165 -9.96 -4.27 2.22
CA ILE A 165 -9.11 -3.27 2.85
C ILE A 165 -8.00 -2.93 1.87
N ILE A 166 -7.72 -1.65 1.69
CA ILE A 166 -6.54 -1.16 0.99
C ILE A 166 -5.58 -0.67 2.07
N GLU A 167 -4.48 -1.41 2.26
CA GLU A 167 -3.40 -1.03 3.16
C GLU A 167 -2.28 -0.37 2.37
N GLU A 168 -2.05 0.92 2.61
CA GLU A 168 -0.91 1.64 2.03
C GLU A 168 0.26 1.67 3.00
N ASP A 169 1.46 1.39 2.50
CA ASP A 169 2.72 1.39 3.24
C ASP A 169 3.78 2.24 2.54
N ASP A 170 4.15 3.32 3.21
CA ASP A 170 5.27 4.18 2.86
C ASP A 170 6.47 4.01 3.82
N PHE A 171 6.27 3.44 5.01
CA PHE A 171 7.17 3.62 6.14
C PHE A 171 7.59 2.35 6.88
N TYR A 172 7.18 1.17 6.45
CA TYR A 172 7.54 -0.09 7.16
C TYR A 172 9.05 -0.34 7.29
N ASP A 173 9.85 0.20 6.39
CA ASP A 173 11.31 0.06 6.44
C ASP A 173 11.97 0.98 7.47
N PHE A 174 11.21 1.93 8.04
CA PHE A 174 11.68 2.83 9.08
C PHE A 174 11.34 2.26 10.46
N HIS A 175 12.29 1.55 11.04
CA HIS A 175 12.14 0.96 12.37
C HIS A 175 12.56 1.96 13.44
N TYR A 176 11.66 2.85 13.83
CA TYR A 176 11.92 3.78 14.94
C TYR A 176 11.64 3.13 16.30
N ASP A 177 10.73 2.17 16.34
CA ASP A 177 10.33 1.45 17.54
C ASP A 177 10.99 0.08 17.62
N LYS A 178 11.08 -0.47 18.85
CA LYS A 178 11.63 -1.80 19.09
C LYS A 178 10.65 -2.93 18.78
N GLU A 179 9.37 -2.61 18.62
CA GLU A 179 8.32 -3.58 18.34
C GLU A 179 8.37 -4.04 16.87
N PRO A 180 8.16 -5.33 16.62
CA PRO A 180 8.10 -5.84 15.25
C PRO A 180 6.93 -5.22 14.49
N ILE A 181 7.23 -4.65 13.33
CA ILE A 181 6.21 -4.16 12.42
C ILE A 181 5.59 -5.34 11.67
N VAL A 182 4.30 -5.57 11.85
CA VAL A 182 3.56 -6.63 11.15
C VAL A 182 2.47 -5.99 10.29
N PRO A 183 2.61 -6.00 8.94
CA PRO A 183 1.58 -5.52 8.03
C PRO A 183 0.23 -6.20 8.26
N LEU A 184 -0.84 -5.50 7.98
CA LEU A 184 -2.19 -6.09 8.00
C LEU A 184 -2.28 -7.23 6.97
N LYS A 185 -1.67 -7.04 5.80
CA LYS A 185 -1.56 -8.08 4.75
C LYS A 185 -0.92 -9.37 5.24
N ALA A 186 0.07 -9.30 6.15
CA ALA A 186 0.70 -10.49 6.71
C ALA A 186 -0.23 -11.31 7.63
N LEU A 187 -1.29 -10.70 8.13
CA LEU A 187 -2.32 -11.32 9.00
C LEU A 187 -3.56 -11.77 8.20
N ASP A 188 -3.62 -11.46 6.91
CA ASP A 188 -4.78 -11.68 6.06
C ASP A 188 -4.82 -13.13 5.54
N TYR A 189 -5.62 -13.97 6.16
CA TYR A 189 -5.85 -15.36 5.74
C TYR A 189 -7.06 -15.53 4.79
N LYS A 190 -7.77 -14.43 4.50
CA LYS A 190 -9.03 -14.46 3.75
C LYS A 190 -8.97 -13.70 2.43
N ASN A 191 -7.78 -13.20 2.06
CA ASN A 191 -7.55 -12.41 0.85
C ASN A 191 -8.46 -11.17 0.78
N ARG A 192 -8.58 -10.45 1.91
CA ARG A 192 -9.35 -9.20 2.03
C ARG A 192 -8.49 -7.96 1.90
N VAL A 193 -7.17 -8.08 2.02
CA VAL A 193 -6.26 -6.95 2.00
C VAL A 193 -5.56 -6.84 0.65
N ILE A 194 -5.71 -5.70 0.00
CA ILE A 194 -4.90 -5.24 -1.12
C ILE A 194 -3.81 -4.37 -0.52
N TYR A 195 -2.56 -4.77 -0.67
CA TYR A 195 -1.43 -4.07 -0.09
C TYR A 195 -0.72 -3.24 -1.15
N ILE A 196 -0.48 -1.97 -0.85
CA ILE A 196 0.27 -1.03 -1.69
C ILE A 196 1.54 -0.66 -0.95
N LYS A 197 2.70 -0.88 -1.57
CA LYS A 197 3.98 -0.40 -1.05
C LYS A 197 4.61 0.63 -1.95
N SER A 198 5.08 1.70 -1.34
CA SER A 198 5.88 2.73 -2.01
C SER A 198 7.36 2.62 -1.64
N PHE A 199 8.24 2.79 -2.61
CA PHE A 199 9.69 2.90 -2.37
C PHE A 199 10.17 4.36 -2.37
N SER A 200 9.26 5.33 -2.47
CA SER A 200 9.59 6.75 -2.58
C SER A 200 10.31 7.31 -1.35
N LYS A 201 10.11 6.72 -0.17
CA LYS A 201 10.70 7.19 1.09
C LYS A 201 12.01 6.48 1.44
N ILE A 202 12.16 5.22 1.04
CA ILE A 202 13.31 4.37 1.40
C ILE A 202 14.39 4.32 0.32
N LEU A 203 14.04 4.52 -0.94
CA LEU A 203 15.02 4.63 -2.04
C LEU A 203 15.10 6.09 -2.51
N MET A 204 14.34 6.43 -3.51
CA MET A 204 14.28 7.80 -4.00
C MET A 204 12.94 8.05 -4.71
N PRO A 205 12.31 9.20 -4.46
CA PRO A 205 11.01 9.53 -5.06
C PRO A 205 11.04 9.62 -6.58
N GLY A 206 12.17 9.98 -7.16
CA GLY A 206 12.35 10.13 -8.62
C GLY A 206 12.30 8.83 -9.40
N LEU A 207 12.54 7.67 -8.76
CA LEU A 207 12.41 6.36 -9.41
C LEU A 207 10.97 5.98 -9.71
N ARG A 208 10.02 6.59 -9.00
CA ARG A 208 8.60 6.29 -9.17
C ARG A 208 8.28 4.78 -9.06
N MET A 209 8.84 4.12 -8.06
CA MET A 209 8.66 2.68 -7.89
C MET A 209 7.75 2.35 -6.71
N GLY A 210 6.90 1.37 -6.91
CA GLY A 210 6.03 0.76 -5.91
C GLY A 210 5.48 -0.58 -6.40
N LEU A 211 4.71 -1.22 -5.57
CA LEU A 211 4.02 -2.48 -5.89
C LEU A 211 2.63 -2.54 -5.28
N ILE A 212 1.78 -3.36 -5.89
CA ILE A 212 0.52 -3.85 -5.32
C ILE A 212 0.68 -5.35 -5.10
N VAL A 213 0.16 -5.86 -3.97
CA VAL A 213 -0.03 -7.29 -3.71
C VAL A 213 -1.51 -7.58 -3.52
N LEU A 214 -2.01 -8.54 -4.28
CA LEU A 214 -3.39 -9.01 -4.23
C LEU A 214 -3.54 -10.22 -3.29
#